data_c6af8c062b9bb0aee5918134d8799041
#
_entry.id   c6af8c062b9bb0aee5918134d8799041
#
_cell.length_a   1.000
_cell.length_b   1.000
_cell.length_c   1.000
_cell.angle_alpha   90.00
_cell.angle_beta   90.00
_cell.angle_gamma   90.00
#
_symmetry.space_group_name_H-M   'P 1'
#
loop_
_entity.id
_entity.type
_entity.pdbx_description
1 polymer ?
#
loop_
_entity_poly.entity_id
_entity_poly.type
_entity_poly.pdbx_seq_one_letter_code
_entity_poly.pdbx_strand_id
1 'polypeptide(L)'
;MIPRPHYSRELETFSKVYLLLGVIEIELRSRVPATLSRVNGNKFWYENFEFDSYPNYLIENVLKRRKGNPVGVESRLPFGFWVRIFRVKNFEMIWQGRINEIFPLLPKPNSKKTYDSLSRRLKRVHRLRNKIAHYELVKLKNQTQEIQDLMFLIRALGVEI
;
A
#
# COMPACT_ATOMS: atom_id res chain seq x y z
N MET A 1 -24.85 -29.72 -23.89
CA MET A 1 -23.44 -29.45 -23.49
C MET A 1 -23.35 -28.02 -23.05
N ILE A 2 -23.14 -27.75 -21.77
CA ILE A 2 -23.00 -26.40 -21.25
C ILE A 2 -21.59 -25.93 -21.67
N PRO A 3 -21.44 -24.79 -22.42
CA PRO A 3 -20.14 -24.29 -22.81
C PRO A 3 -19.33 -24.02 -21.55
N ARG A 4 -18.15 -24.61 -21.41
CA ARG A 4 -17.23 -24.29 -20.32
C ARG A 4 -16.77 -22.84 -20.52
N PRO A 5 -16.96 -21.96 -19.55
CA PRO A 5 -16.50 -20.59 -19.69
C PRO A 5 -14.97 -20.58 -19.87
N HIS A 6 -14.48 -19.87 -20.89
CA HIS A 6 -13.07 -19.65 -21.09
C HIS A 6 -12.58 -18.57 -20.12
N TYR A 7 -12.07 -18.98 -18.96
CA TYR A 7 -11.48 -18.08 -17.96
C TYR A 7 -10.02 -17.67 -18.23
N SER A 8 -9.41 -18.15 -19.31
CA SER A 8 -7.97 -18.03 -19.51
C SER A 8 -7.47 -16.57 -19.52
N ARG A 9 -8.17 -15.69 -20.24
CA ARG A 9 -7.79 -14.27 -20.35
C ARG A 9 -8.06 -13.52 -19.06
N GLU A 10 -9.16 -13.79 -18.42
CA GLU A 10 -9.53 -13.20 -17.14
C GLU A 10 -8.57 -13.62 -16.03
N LEU A 11 -8.18 -14.90 -16.00
CA LEU A 11 -7.20 -15.42 -15.05
C LEU A 11 -5.80 -14.84 -15.28
N GLU A 12 -5.39 -14.67 -16.52
CA GLU A 12 -4.11 -14.03 -16.85
C GLU A 12 -4.07 -12.57 -16.35
N THR A 13 -5.12 -11.80 -16.65
CA THR A 13 -5.24 -10.42 -16.18
C THR A 13 -5.27 -10.34 -14.65
N PHE A 14 -6.04 -11.23 -14.02
CA PHE A 14 -6.11 -11.35 -12.56
C PHE A 14 -4.74 -11.62 -11.95
N SER A 15 -4.01 -12.59 -12.49
CA SER A 15 -2.68 -12.96 -11.99
C SER A 15 -1.69 -11.79 -12.10
N LYS A 16 -1.69 -11.07 -13.22
CA LYS A 16 -0.84 -9.88 -13.40
C LYS A 16 -1.17 -8.79 -12.38
N VAL A 17 -2.45 -8.46 -12.22
CA VAL A 17 -2.90 -7.46 -11.24
C VAL A 17 -2.55 -7.89 -9.81
N TYR A 18 -2.76 -9.15 -9.48
CA TYR A 18 -2.41 -9.70 -8.16
C TYR A 18 -0.93 -9.58 -7.84
N LEU A 19 -0.06 -9.91 -8.81
CA LEU A 19 1.38 -9.78 -8.64
C LEU A 19 1.81 -8.33 -8.44
N LEU A 20 1.26 -7.38 -9.21
CA LEU A 20 1.57 -5.96 -9.07
C LEU A 20 1.11 -5.38 -7.72
N LEU A 21 -0.04 -5.82 -7.22
CA LEU A 21 -0.51 -5.48 -5.87
C LEU A 21 0.45 -6.00 -4.81
N GLY A 22 0.96 -7.23 -4.98
CA GLY A 22 1.98 -7.82 -4.11
C GLY A 22 3.27 -7.01 -4.10
N VAL A 23 3.73 -6.54 -5.25
CA VAL A 23 4.91 -5.68 -5.36
C VAL A 23 4.72 -4.38 -4.56
N ILE A 24 3.59 -3.69 -4.73
CA ILE A 24 3.32 -2.46 -3.95
C ILE A 24 3.31 -2.77 -2.44
N GLU A 25 2.67 -3.84 -2.01
CA GLU A 25 2.61 -4.22 -0.60
C GLU A 25 4.00 -4.48 -0.03
N ILE A 26 4.84 -5.23 -0.74
CA ILE A 26 6.23 -5.55 -0.35
C ILE A 26 7.05 -4.27 -0.23
N GLU A 27 6.98 -3.39 -1.22
CA GLU A 27 7.75 -2.14 -1.23
C GLU A 27 7.32 -1.21 -0.08
N LEU A 28 6.04 -1.03 0.15
CA LEU A 28 5.55 -0.21 1.26
C LEU A 28 5.97 -0.81 2.61
N ARG A 29 5.84 -2.12 2.77
CA ARG A 29 6.22 -2.86 3.99
C ARG A 29 7.71 -2.77 4.29
N SER A 30 8.55 -2.65 3.27
CA SER A 30 10.00 -2.49 3.41
C SER A 30 10.41 -1.03 3.65
N ARG A 31 9.96 -0.12 2.79
CA ARG A 31 10.43 1.27 2.78
C ARG A 31 9.88 2.11 3.92
N VAL A 32 8.61 1.92 4.28
CA VAL A 32 7.99 2.72 5.35
C VAL A 32 8.68 2.48 6.70
N PRO A 33 8.85 1.24 7.18
CA PRO A 33 9.59 1.00 8.42
C PRO A 33 11.03 1.51 8.38
N ALA A 34 11.73 1.33 7.26
CA ALA A 34 13.11 1.81 7.11
C ALA A 34 13.20 3.34 7.23
N THR A 35 12.31 4.07 6.54
CA THR A 35 12.25 5.52 6.60
C THR A 35 11.91 6.03 8.00
N LEU A 36 10.86 5.48 8.61
CA LEU A 36 10.41 5.93 9.93
C LEU A 36 11.35 5.53 11.06
N SER A 37 12.00 4.36 10.97
CA SER A 37 13.07 3.98 11.92
C SER A 37 14.23 4.95 11.90
N ARG A 38 14.65 5.40 10.71
CA ARG A 38 15.72 6.38 10.57
C ARG A 38 15.34 7.73 11.17
N VAL A 39 14.09 8.16 10.97
CA VAL A 39 13.56 9.40 11.58
C VAL A 39 13.51 9.29 13.10
N ASN A 40 13.09 8.15 13.63
CA ASN A 40 13.04 7.91 15.08
C ASN A 40 14.41 7.67 15.73
N GLY A 41 15.42 7.36 14.92
CA GLY A 41 16.73 6.95 15.43
C GLY A 41 16.76 5.58 16.11
N ASN A 42 15.71 4.77 15.93
CA ASN A 42 15.61 3.43 16.50
C ASN A 42 14.76 2.48 15.62
N LYS A 43 14.74 1.19 15.97
CA LYS A 43 14.02 0.16 15.21
C LYS A 43 12.49 0.15 15.40
N PHE A 44 11.99 0.90 16.34
CA PHE A 44 10.55 1.00 16.62
C PHE A 44 9.94 2.08 15.74
N TRP A 45 9.88 1.82 14.45
CA TRP A 45 9.47 2.75 13.40
C TRP A 45 8.07 3.36 13.61
N TYR A 46 7.20 2.68 14.33
CA TYR A 46 5.83 3.10 14.61
C TYR A 46 5.70 4.02 15.84
N GLU A 47 6.74 4.15 16.65
CA GLU A 47 6.75 5.05 17.80
C GLU A 47 6.91 6.52 17.33
N ASN A 48 6.46 7.43 18.17
CA ASN A 48 6.56 8.89 17.97
C ASN A 48 5.79 9.44 16.75
N PHE A 49 4.92 8.64 16.14
CA PHE A 49 4.00 9.09 15.09
C PHE A 49 2.56 8.93 15.57
N GLU A 50 1.77 10.00 15.43
CA GLU A 50 0.34 9.98 15.72
C GLU A 50 -0.41 9.39 14.53
N PHE A 51 -0.43 8.08 14.41
CA PHE A 51 -1.30 7.40 13.46
C PHE A 51 -2.76 7.50 13.90
N ASP A 52 -3.68 7.27 12.97
CA ASP A 52 -5.09 7.10 13.29
C ASP A 52 -5.32 5.96 14.29
N SER A 53 -6.46 5.99 14.97
CA SER A 53 -6.86 4.95 15.92
C SER A 53 -6.78 3.54 15.34
N TYR A 54 -7.16 3.36 14.08
CA TYR A 54 -7.15 2.04 13.46
C TYR A 54 -5.74 1.50 13.15
N PRO A 55 -4.80 2.24 12.55
CA PRO A 55 -3.41 1.81 12.46
C PRO A 55 -2.78 1.50 13.82
N ASN A 56 -2.99 2.34 14.84
CA ASN A 56 -2.50 2.08 16.19
C ASN A 56 -3.08 0.78 16.76
N TYR A 57 -4.37 0.57 16.65
CA TYR A 57 -5.03 -0.67 17.05
C TYR A 57 -4.42 -1.91 16.37
N LEU A 58 -4.09 -1.84 15.08
CA LEU A 58 -3.46 -2.96 14.37
C LEU A 58 -2.06 -3.26 14.90
N ILE A 59 -1.25 -2.21 15.15
CA ILE A 59 0.10 -2.36 15.73
C ILE A 59 0.01 -3.00 17.13
N GLU A 60 -0.85 -2.47 17.98
CA GLU A 60 -1.06 -2.98 19.34
C GLU A 60 -1.49 -4.45 19.34
N ASN A 61 -2.41 -4.84 18.46
CA ASN A 61 -2.84 -6.23 18.32
C ASN A 61 -1.70 -7.16 17.90
N VAL A 62 -0.86 -6.72 16.96
CA VAL A 62 0.29 -7.51 16.53
C VAL A 62 1.27 -7.65 17.69
N LEU A 63 1.60 -6.57 18.40
CA LEU A 63 2.49 -6.59 19.56
C LEU A 63 1.95 -7.49 20.68
N LYS A 64 0.66 -7.39 21.00
CA LYS A 64 0.02 -8.23 21.99
C LYS A 64 0.15 -9.72 21.68
N ARG A 65 -0.14 -10.12 20.42
CA ARG A 65 0.00 -11.51 19.96
C ARG A 65 1.45 -11.99 20.00
N ARG A 66 2.40 -11.09 19.87
CA ARG A 66 3.85 -11.35 19.91
C ARG A 66 4.47 -11.15 21.29
N LYS A 67 3.68 -11.01 22.33
CA LYS A 67 4.13 -10.76 23.71
C LYS A 67 5.09 -9.57 23.81
N GLY A 68 4.79 -8.50 23.09
CA GLY A 68 5.60 -7.28 23.05
C GLY A 68 6.85 -7.33 22.16
N ASN A 69 7.09 -8.44 21.44
CA ASN A 69 8.25 -8.52 20.55
C ASN A 69 8.02 -7.67 19.29
N PRO A 70 8.82 -6.60 19.06
CA PRO A 70 8.65 -5.70 17.94
C PRO A 70 9.22 -6.24 16.60
N VAL A 71 10.02 -7.30 16.64
CA VAL A 71 10.70 -7.83 15.44
C VAL A 71 9.69 -8.39 14.47
N GLY A 72 9.67 -7.87 13.22
CA GLY A 72 8.80 -8.35 12.15
C GLY A 72 7.32 -7.97 12.34
N VAL A 73 7.01 -6.91 13.09
CA VAL A 73 5.66 -6.34 13.20
C VAL A 73 5.11 -6.01 11.82
N GLU A 74 5.94 -5.42 10.94
CA GLU A 74 5.59 -5.04 9.57
C GLU A 74 5.07 -6.20 8.73
N SER A 75 5.60 -7.41 8.92
CA SER A 75 5.17 -8.61 8.17
C SER A 75 3.76 -9.09 8.53
N ARG A 76 3.22 -8.63 9.65
CA ARG A 76 1.89 -9.00 10.17
C ARG A 76 0.83 -7.95 9.92
N LEU A 77 1.21 -6.79 9.40
CA LEU A 77 0.28 -5.72 9.11
C LEU A 77 -0.34 -5.90 7.71
N PRO A 78 -1.66 -5.73 7.57
CA PRO A 78 -2.36 -5.94 6.30
C PRO A 78 -2.09 -4.79 5.33
N PHE A 79 -2.32 -5.01 4.03
CA PHE A 79 -2.17 -3.97 3.00
C PHE A 79 -2.93 -2.67 3.33
N GLY A 80 -4.14 -2.79 3.88
CA GLY A 80 -4.94 -1.64 4.30
C GLY A 80 -4.27 -0.75 5.36
N PHE A 81 -3.40 -1.31 6.21
CA PHE A 81 -2.58 -0.53 7.12
C PHE A 81 -1.65 0.42 6.35
N TRP A 82 -0.90 -0.12 5.39
CA TRP A 82 0.07 0.62 4.59
C TRP A 82 -0.57 1.73 3.77
N VAL A 83 -1.75 1.50 3.23
CA VAL A 83 -2.52 2.53 2.53
C VAL A 83 -3.01 3.62 3.49
N ARG A 84 -3.44 3.22 4.69
CA ARG A 84 -4.08 4.14 5.64
C ARG A 84 -3.12 5.14 6.25
N ILE A 85 -1.85 4.79 6.42
CA ILE A 85 -0.84 5.73 6.92
C ILE A 85 -0.50 6.85 5.92
N PHE A 86 -0.88 6.72 4.64
CA PHE A 86 -0.74 7.78 3.63
C PHE A 86 -2.01 8.65 3.49
N ARG A 87 -2.87 8.73 4.49
CA ARG A 87 -4.00 9.64 4.47
C ARG A 87 -3.56 11.10 4.36
N VAL A 88 -4.42 11.92 3.73
CA VAL A 88 -4.16 13.34 3.47
C VAL A 88 -3.71 14.11 4.71
N LYS A 89 -4.31 13.83 5.86
CA LYS A 89 -3.96 14.47 7.13
C LYS A 89 -2.55 14.16 7.66
N ASN A 90 -1.94 13.06 7.20
CA ASN A 90 -0.61 12.65 7.64
C ASN A 90 0.51 13.32 6.83
N PHE A 91 0.17 14.17 5.85
CA PHE A 91 1.17 14.80 5.01
C PHE A 91 2.16 15.63 5.81
N GLU A 92 1.67 16.63 6.53
CA GLU A 92 2.54 17.59 7.24
C GLU A 92 3.30 16.93 8.41
N MET A 93 2.63 16.04 9.14
CA MET A 93 3.20 15.44 10.34
C MET A 93 4.20 14.32 10.05
N ILE A 94 3.99 13.55 8.98
CA ILE A 94 4.76 12.33 8.73
C ILE A 94 5.53 12.41 7.43
N TRP A 95 4.89 12.79 6.31
CA TRP A 95 5.40 12.52 4.97
C TRP A 95 6.04 13.72 4.26
N GLN A 96 5.77 14.95 4.71
CA GLN A 96 6.38 16.13 4.09
C GLN A 96 7.91 16.05 4.18
N GLY A 97 8.56 16.17 3.02
CA GLY A 97 10.01 16.02 2.91
C GLY A 97 10.54 14.59 2.95
N ARG A 98 9.66 13.57 3.09
CA ARG A 98 10.07 12.14 3.18
C ARG A 98 9.40 11.24 2.17
N ILE A 99 8.33 11.70 1.54
CA ILE A 99 7.53 10.87 0.63
C ILE A 99 8.34 10.33 -0.56
N ASN A 100 9.36 11.06 -1.00
CA ASN A 100 10.28 10.63 -2.05
C ASN A 100 11.17 9.45 -1.66
N GLU A 101 11.32 9.15 -0.38
CA GLU A 101 12.04 7.96 0.07
C GLU A 101 11.21 6.69 -0.16
N ILE A 102 9.89 6.83 -0.09
CA ILE A 102 8.96 5.75 -0.39
C ILE A 102 8.68 5.67 -1.90
N PHE A 103 8.45 6.82 -2.53
CA PHE A 103 8.11 6.97 -3.94
C PHE A 103 9.14 7.85 -4.65
N PRO A 104 10.33 7.32 -4.96
CA PRO A 104 11.45 8.12 -5.48
C PRO A 104 11.18 8.79 -6.84
N LEU A 105 10.29 8.22 -7.65
CA LEU A 105 9.91 8.77 -8.94
C LEU A 105 8.57 9.53 -8.92
N LEU A 106 8.08 9.88 -7.72
CA LEU A 106 6.89 10.70 -7.58
C LEU A 106 7.18 12.13 -8.05
N PRO A 107 6.46 12.67 -9.06
CA PRO A 107 6.69 14.04 -9.51
C PRO A 107 6.28 15.05 -8.43
N LYS A 108 7.13 16.07 -8.18
CA LYS A 108 6.88 17.13 -7.19
C LYS A 108 6.50 16.58 -5.81
N PRO A 109 7.37 15.77 -5.16
CA PRO A 109 7.02 15.03 -3.93
C PRO A 109 6.61 15.92 -2.75
N ASN A 110 7.09 17.16 -2.71
CA ASN A 110 6.76 18.12 -1.64
C ASN A 110 5.44 18.89 -1.88
N SER A 111 4.76 18.64 -2.99
CA SER A 111 3.48 19.27 -3.29
C SER A 111 2.35 18.54 -2.56
N LYS A 112 1.58 19.27 -1.75
CA LYS A 112 0.37 18.74 -1.11
C LYS A 112 -0.61 18.18 -2.13
N LYS A 113 -0.78 18.85 -3.27
CA LYS A 113 -1.65 18.39 -4.37
C LYS A 113 -1.21 17.02 -4.91
N THR A 114 0.10 16.83 -5.08
CA THR A 114 0.66 15.53 -5.50
C THR A 114 0.41 14.46 -4.45
N TYR A 115 0.64 14.79 -3.18
CA TYR A 115 0.38 13.86 -2.08
C TYR A 115 -1.10 13.47 -1.97
N ASP A 116 -2.02 14.43 -2.09
CA ASP A 116 -3.45 14.17 -2.08
C ASP A 116 -3.87 13.24 -3.24
N SER A 117 -3.27 13.43 -4.41
CA SER A 117 -3.47 12.54 -5.56
C SER A 117 -2.95 11.12 -5.28
N LEU A 118 -1.75 11.00 -4.70
CA LEU A 118 -1.15 9.72 -4.29
C LEU A 118 -2.05 9.00 -3.28
N SER A 119 -2.51 9.68 -2.24
CA SER A 119 -3.41 9.14 -1.21
C SER A 119 -4.70 8.58 -1.82
N ARG A 120 -5.33 9.32 -2.76
CA ARG A 120 -6.53 8.85 -3.47
C ARG A 120 -6.27 7.61 -4.32
N ARG A 121 -5.13 7.55 -5.03
CA ARG A 121 -4.73 6.40 -5.84
C ARG A 121 -4.50 5.16 -4.98
N LEU A 122 -3.77 5.29 -3.89
CA LEU A 122 -3.57 4.20 -2.91
C LEU A 122 -4.90 3.66 -2.38
N LYS A 123 -5.86 4.55 -2.08
CA LYS A 123 -7.20 4.14 -1.62
C LYS A 123 -7.97 3.36 -2.70
N ARG A 124 -7.90 3.77 -3.99
CA ARG A 124 -8.53 3.04 -5.09
C ARG A 124 -7.87 1.68 -5.31
N VAL A 125 -6.54 1.63 -5.29
CA VAL A 125 -5.78 0.37 -5.42
C VAL A 125 -6.06 -0.59 -4.25
N HIS A 126 -6.25 -0.08 -3.04
CA HIS A 126 -6.69 -0.91 -1.91
C HIS A 126 -8.08 -1.53 -2.16
N ARG A 127 -9.02 -0.76 -2.73
CA ARG A 127 -10.32 -1.32 -3.13
C ARG A 127 -10.19 -2.40 -4.21
N LEU A 128 -9.31 -2.19 -5.20
CA LEU A 128 -9.01 -3.21 -6.21
C LEU A 128 -8.45 -4.48 -5.56
N ARG A 129 -7.48 -4.34 -4.64
CA ARG A 129 -6.92 -5.47 -3.89
C ARG A 129 -8.00 -6.28 -3.18
N ASN A 130 -8.97 -5.61 -2.55
CA ASN A 130 -10.05 -6.30 -1.86
C ASN A 130 -10.96 -7.07 -2.84
N LYS A 131 -11.28 -6.49 -4.01
CA LYS A 131 -12.03 -7.20 -5.07
C LYS A 131 -11.27 -8.43 -5.56
N ILE A 132 -9.96 -8.30 -5.77
CA ILE A 132 -9.09 -9.41 -6.16
C ILE A 132 -9.09 -10.50 -5.09
N ALA A 133 -8.95 -10.14 -3.81
CA ALA A 133 -8.94 -11.10 -2.71
C ALA A 133 -10.27 -11.88 -2.57
N HIS A 134 -11.37 -11.29 -3.02
CA HIS A 134 -12.70 -11.94 -3.04
C HIS A 134 -13.06 -12.57 -4.40
N TYR A 135 -12.08 -12.74 -5.29
CA TYR A 135 -12.27 -13.36 -6.61
C TYR A 135 -13.36 -12.71 -7.49
N GLU A 136 -13.54 -11.40 -7.39
CA GLU A 136 -14.52 -10.67 -8.20
C GLU A 136 -14.03 -10.46 -9.64
N LEU A 137 -13.72 -11.56 -10.35
CA LEU A 137 -13.09 -11.58 -11.69
C LEU A 137 -13.87 -10.80 -12.75
N VAL A 138 -15.20 -10.93 -12.74
CA VAL A 138 -16.07 -10.34 -13.76
C VAL A 138 -16.03 -8.81 -13.75
N LYS A 139 -15.64 -8.22 -12.63
CA LYS A 139 -15.60 -6.77 -12.44
C LYS A 139 -14.29 -6.12 -12.86
N LEU A 140 -13.24 -6.90 -13.20
CA LEU A 140 -11.94 -6.35 -13.60
C LEU A 140 -11.99 -5.53 -14.88
N LYS A 141 -12.83 -5.89 -15.83
CA LYS A 141 -13.01 -5.15 -17.09
C LYS A 141 -13.46 -3.70 -16.88
N ASN A 142 -14.12 -3.41 -15.77
CA ASN A 142 -14.64 -2.09 -15.41
C ASN A 142 -13.72 -1.32 -14.46
N GLN A 143 -12.49 -1.83 -14.19
CA GLN A 143 -11.56 -1.23 -13.22
C GLN A 143 -10.39 -0.50 -13.91
N THR A 144 -10.66 0.15 -15.05
CA THR A 144 -9.61 0.84 -15.84
C THR A 144 -8.86 1.88 -15.01
N GLN A 145 -9.57 2.67 -14.20
CA GLN A 145 -8.96 3.71 -13.36
C GLN A 145 -8.07 3.10 -12.28
N GLU A 146 -8.53 2.04 -11.63
CA GLU A 146 -7.76 1.35 -10.58
C GLU A 146 -6.50 0.70 -11.15
N ILE A 147 -6.57 0.16 -12.37
CA ILE A 147 -5.39 -0.40 -13.06
C ILE A 147 -4.41 0.71 -13.45
N GLN A 148 -4.90 1.86 -13.94
CA GLN A 148 -4.04 3.02 -14.21
C GLN A 148 -3.37 3.52 -12.93
N ASP A 149 -4.08 3.56 -11.81
CA ASP A 149 -3.53 3.95 -10.52
C ASP A 149 -2.48 2.95 -10.03
N LEU A 150 -2.72 1.65 -10.22
CA LEU A 150 -1.76 0.58 -9.90
C LEU A 150 -0.45 0.80 -10.67
N MET A 151 -0.54 1.02 -12.00
CA MET A 151 0.63 1.28 -12.83
C MET A 151 1.36 2.58 -12.47
N PHE A 152 0.60 3.62 -12.11
CA PHE A 152 1.18 4.86 -11.59
C PHE A 152 2.00 4.61 -10.31
N LEU A 153 1.45 3.86 -9.36
CA LEU A 153 2.13 3.56 -8.09
C LEU A 153 3.40 2.75 -8.30
N ILE A 154 3.38 1.74 -9.16
CA ILE A 154 4.56 0.95 -9.51
C ILE A 154 5.68 1.84 -10.07
N ARG A 155 5.34 2.74 -11.01
CA ARG A 155 6.32 3.70 -11.56
C ARG A 155 6.83 4.66 -10.50
N ALA A 156 5.94 5.20 -9.66
CA ALA A 156 6.32 6.12 -8.60
C ALA A 156 7.26 5.47 -7.57
N LEU A 157 7.09 4.17 -7.31
CA LEU A 157 8.00 3.35 -6.50
C LEU A 157 9.36 3.11 -7.19
N GLY A 158 9.48 3.37 -8.49
CA GLY A 158 10.71 3.11 -9.25
C GLY A 158 11.02 1.61 -9.40
N VAL A 159 10.00 0.78 -9.43
CA VAL A 159 10.15 -0.66 -9.63
C VAL A 159 10.10 -0.96 -11.13
N GLU A 160 11.11 -1.67 -11.63
CA GLU A 160 11.14 -2.24 -12.97
C GLU A 160 10.36 -3.57 -12.99
N ILE A 161 9.46 -3.72 -13.98
CA ILE A 161 8.62 -4.91 -14.15
C ILE A 161 8.85 -5.48 -15.55
#